data_7cf9671182168f2a71dd527462512919
#
_entry.id   7cf9671182168f2a71dd527462512919
#
_cell.length_a   1.000
_cell.length_b   1.000
_cell.length_c   1.000
_cell.angle_alpha   90.00
_cell.angle_beta   90.00
_cell.angle_gamma   90.00
#
_symmetry.space_group_name_H-M   'P 1'
#
loop_
_entity.id
_entity.type
_entity.pdbx_description
1 polymer ?
#
loop_
_entity_poly.entity_id
_entity_poly.type
_entity_poly.pdbx_seq_one_letter_code
_entity_poly.pdbx_strand_id
1 'polypeptide(L)'
;MTKSHALAARILTLLEPRACPGNAPGTLADAHTLWGPDGQCTLRHLHYPPMSAARAASLPPGSWRAGAHTDWCCVTLLFQRVGEFGLECAANPRHGATEWAPVDPVRGGVAVNVGDMLSRWSDGRLLSNLHRVRMPAPKPETGEVPVRYSLAFFMQADKSAMIQCAEQPPITAGDYILGRIRSNFEK
;
A
#
# COMPACT_ATOMS: atom_id res chain seq x y z
N MET A 1 3.65 -13.63 -8.78
CA MET A 1 2.50 -12.73 -9.00
C MET A 1 1.16 -13.45 -9.01
N THR A 2 0.97 -14.59 -9.67
CA THR A 2 -0.33 -15.31 -9.77
C THR A 2 -1.00 -15.55 -8.41
N LYS A 3 -0.27 -16.07 -7.41
CA LYS A 3 -0.82 -16.32 -6.07
C LYS A 3 -1.22 -15.03 -5.35
N SER A 4 -0.42 -13.97 -5.49
CA SER A 4 -0.72 -12.67 -4.88
C SER A 4 -1.96 -12.05 -5.52
N HIS A 5 -2.09 -12.12 -6.84
CA HIS A 5 -3.26 -11.64 -7.56
C HIS A 5 -4.53 -12.40 -7.11
N ALA A 6 -4.49 -13.73 -7.09
CA ALA A 6 -5.62 -14.54 -6.65
C ALA A 6 -6.05 -14.23 -5.19
N LEU A 7 -5.08 -14.02 -4.29
CA LEU A 7 -5.37 -13.63 -2.91
C LEU A 7 -6.01 -12.23 -2.85
N ALA A 8 -5.44 -11.26 -3.55
CA ALA A 8 -5.97 -9.90 -3.58
C ALA A 8 -7.38 -9.83 -4.21
N ALA A 9 -7.65 -10.60 -5.27
CA ALA A 9 -8.97 -10.70 -5.87
C ALA A 9 -10.01 -11.25 -4.88
N ARG A 10 -9.67 -12.29 -4.12
CA ARG A 10 -10.55 -12.81 -3.05
C ARG A 10 -10.81 -11.76 -1.97
N ILE A 11 -9.80 -10.99 -1.57
CA ILE A 11 -9.96 -9.91 -0.60
C ILE A 11 -10.91 -8.83 -1.15
N LEU A 12 -10.76 -8.43 -2.41
CA LEU A 12 -11.65 -7.46 -3.06
C LEU A 12 -13.09 -7.96 -3.09
N THR A 13 -13.32 -9.24 -3.43
CA THR A 13 -14.65 -9.86 -3.39
C THR A 13 -15.28 -9.77 -1.99
N LEU A 14 -14.49 -10.00 -0.93
CA LEU A 14 -14.98 -9.88 0.46
C LEU A 14 -15.27 -8.44 0.88
N LEU A 15 -14.52 -7.48 0.35
CA LEU A 15 -14.71 -6.06 0.64
C LEU A 15 -15.84 -5.42 -0.18
N GLU A 16 -16.21 -6.02 -1.32
CA GLU A 16 -17.16 -5.46 -2.27
C GLU A 16 -18.52 -5.05 -1.68
N PRO A 17 -19.19 -5.86 -0.82
CA PRO A 17 -20.46 -5.44 -0.23
C PRO A 17 -20.36 -4.15 0.59
N ARG A 18 -19.18 -3.87 1.15
CA ARG A 18 -18.93 -2.63 1.89
C ARG A 18 -18.44 -1.50 0.98
N ALA A 19 -17.61 -1.84 0.00
CA ALA A 19 -17.03 -0.88 -0.93
C ALA A 19 -18.07 -0.30 -1.89
N CYS A 20 -18.88 -1.16 -2.48
CA CYS A 20 -19.80 -0.83 -3.57
C CYS A 20 -21.23 -1.34 -3.28
N PRO A 21 -21.87 -0.94 -2.15
CA PRO A 21 -23.23 -1.38 -1.84
C PRO A 21 -24.18 -0.89 -2.93
N GLY A 22 -24.96 -1.78 -3.50
CA GLY A 22 -25.89 -1.47 -4.58
C GLY A 22 -25.37 -1.72 -5.99
N ASN A 23 -24.07 -2.02 -6.15
CA ASN A 23 -23.54 -2.49 -7.43
C ASN A 23 -23.87 -3.98 -7.63
N ALA A 24 -23.81 -4.43 -8.88
CA ALA A 24 -23.93 -5.84 -9.19
C ALA A 24 -22.78 -6.63 -8.50
N PRO A 25 -23.06 -7.83 -7.96
CA PRO A 25 -22.03 -8.70 -7.42
C PRO A 25 -20.95 -8.98 -8.47
N GLY A 26 -19.68 -8.92 -8.09
CA GLY A 26 -18.55 -9.13 -8.96
C GLY A 26 -17.95 -7.85 -9.56
N THR A 27 -18.53 -6.70 -9.30
CA THR A 27 -18.05 -5.41 -9.84
C THR A 27 -16.53 -5.20 -9.64
N LEU A 28 -16.01 -5.47 -8.45
CA LEU A 28 -14.57 -5.35 -8.19
C LEU A 28 -13.79 -6.51 -8.80
N ALA A 29 -14.31 -7.73 -8.80
CA ALA A 29 -13.62 -8.88 -9.39
C ALA A 29 -13.46 -8.70 -10.90
N ASP A 30 -14.51 -8.28 -11.59
CA ASP A 30 -14.53 -8.07 -13.05
C ASP A 30 -13.63 -6.91 -13.49
N ALA A 31 -13.37 -5.97 -12.58
CA ALA A 31 -12.47 -4.86 -12.82
C ALA A 31 -10.98 -5.20 -12.56
N HIS A 32 -10.64 -6.42 -12.16
CA HIS A 32 -9.29 -6.82 -11.75
C HIS A 32 -8.88 -8.16 -12.41
N THR A 33 -9.09 -8.28 -13.70
CA THR A 33 -8.84 -9.52 -14.44
C THR A 33 -7.41 -9.62 -14.99
N LEU A 34 -6.78 -8.47 -15.28
CA LEU A 34 -5.48 -8.37 -15.92
C LEU A 34 -4.37 -8.13 -14.91
N TRP A 35 -3.37 -9.01 -14.86
CA TRP A 35 -2.22 -8.86 -13.97
C TRP A 35 -0.86 -9.00 -14.66
N GLY A 36 -0.84 -9.48 -15.90
CA GLY A 36 0.35 -9.65 -16.72
C GLY A 36 0.82 -8.35 -17.39
N PRO A 37 1.44 -8.44 -18.58
CA PRO A 37 1.94 -7.26 -19.32
C PRO A 37 0.86 -6.23 -19.64
N ASP A 38 -0.39 -6.65 -19.82
CA ASP A 38 -1.52 -5.78 -20.12
C ASP A 38 -2.15 -5.15 -18.86
N GLY A 39 -1.84 -5.71 -17.69
CA GLY A 39 -2.33 -5.21 -16.39
C GLY A 39 -1.51 -4.05 -15.85
N GLN A 40 -1.97 -3.51 -14.73
CA GLN A 40 -1.30 -2.44 -13.98
C GLN A 40 -0.71 -2.93 -12.65
N CYS A 41 -0.96 -4.19 -12.26
CA CYS A 41 -0.48 -4.74 -11.00
C CYS A 41 1.05 -4.76 -10.93
N THR A 42 1.59 -4.37 -9.80
CA THR A 42 3.05 -4.30 -9.60
C THR A 42 3.47 -5.17 -8.41
N LEU A 43 4.52 -5.95 -8.60
CA LEU A 43 5.24 -6.60 -7.49
C LEU A 43 6.57 -5.87 -7.30
N ARG A 44 6.74 -5.24 -6.14
CA ARG A 44 7.95 -4.50 -5.79
C ARG A 44 8.75 -5.23 -4.74
N HIS A 45 10.02 -5.47 -5.02
CA HIS A 45 11.01 -5.92 -4.05
C HIS A 45 11.63 -4.70 -3.38
N LEU A 46 11.56 -4.63 -2.06
CA LEU A 46 12.12 -3.53 -1.29
C LEU A 46 13.29 -4.06 -0.47
N HIS A 47 14.44 -3.46 -0.68
CA HIS A 47 15.67 -3.69 0.07
C HIS A 47 16.08 -2.39 0.75
N TYR A 48 16.03 -2.37 2.06
CA TYR A 48 16.58 -1.30 2.88
C TYR A 48 17.93 -1.80 3.40
N PRO A 49 19.06 -1.31 2.85
CA PRO A 49 20.38 -1.80 3.21
C PRO A 49 20.71 -1.55 4.67
N PRO A 50 21.61 -2.34 5.27
CA PRO A 50 22.15 -2.03 6.59
C PRO A 50 22.93 -0.71 6.53
N MET A 51 23.05 -0.04 7.67
CA MET A 51 23.87 1.16 7.77
C MET A 51 24.85 1.03 8.94
N SER A 52 26.08 1.50 8.73
CA SER A 52 27.05 1.60 9.81
C SER A 52 26.60 2.58 10.89
N ALA A 53 27.11 2.43 12.11
CA ALA A 53 26.86 3.34 13.22
C ALA A 53 27.16 4.79 12.85
N ALA A 54 28.30 5.06 12.18
CA ALA A 54 28.68 6.40 11.73
C ALA A 54 27.67 7.00 10.74
N ARG A 55 27.19 6.21 9.77
CA ARG A 55 26.17 6.65 8.81
C ARG A 55 24.85 6.93 9.49
N ALA A 56 24.41 6.06 10.41
CA ALA A 56 23.16 6.25 11.16
C ALA A 56 23.21 7.53 12.01
N ALA A 57 24.32 7.79 12.67
CA ALA A 57 24.51 8.99 13.48
C ALA A 57 24.56 10.28 12.64
N SER A 58 24.94 10.22 11.35
CA SER A 58 24.98 11.37 10.43
C SER A 58 23.62 11.75 9.83
N LEU A 59 22.59 10.93 10.04
CA LEU A 59 21.26 11.24 9.51
C LEU A 59 20.59 12.34 10.33
N PRO A 60 19.79 13.21 9.68
CA PRO A 60 18.97 14.17 10.38
C PRO A 60 18.01 13.48 11.38
N PRO A 61 17.72 14.11 12.52
CA PRO A 61 16.70 13.62 13.44
C PRO A 61 15.36 13.42 12.71
N GLY A 62 14.66 12.31 13.00
CA GLY A 62 13.40 12.00 12.35
C GLY A 62 13.52 11.41 10.95
N SER A 63 14.71 10.96 10.52
CA SER A 63 14.89 10.25 9.24
C SER A 63 14.11 8.94 9.21
N TRP A 64 13.47 8.68 8.07
CA TRP A 64 12.64 7.50 7.82
C TRP A 64 13.28 6.61 6.75
N ARG A 65 13.03 5.31 6.80
CA ARG A 65 13.32 4.40 5.67
C ARG A 65 12.34 4.59 4.52
N ALA A 66 11.08 4.87 4.85
CA ALA A 66 10.07 5.36 3.91
C ALA A 66 9.19 6.37 4.63
N GLY A 67 9.04 7.56 4.07
CA GLY A 67 8.17 8.61 4.60
C GLY A 67 6.70 8.22 4.60
N ALA A 68 5.89 8.96 5.34
CA ALA A 68 4.46 8.73 5.42
C ALA A 68 3.79 8.94 4.06
N HIS A 69 3.02 7.96 3.60
CA HIS A 69 2.31 7.98 2.32
C HIS A 69 1.11 7.04 2.34
N THR A 70 0.27 7.16 1.32
CA THR A 70 -0.80 6.22 0.98
C THR A 70 -0.46 5.53 -0.33
N ASP A 71 -0.97 4.32 -0.54
CA ASP A 71 -0.82 3.60 -1.80
C ASP A 71 -1.89 4.03 -2.80
N TRP A 72 -1.56 4.08 -4.09
CA TRP A 72 -2.50 4.51 -5.13
C TRP A 72 -3.42 3.40 -5.64
N CYS A 73 -3.11 2.14 -5.31
CA CYS A 73 -3.84 0.94 -5.76
C CYS A 73 -5.19 0.73 -5.04
N CYS A 74 -5.86 -0.39 -5.35
CA CYS A 74 -7.04 -0.82 -4.59
C CYS A 74 -6.64 -1.44 -3.26
N VAL A 75 -5.80 -2.47 -3.28
CA VAL A 75 -5.25 -3.09 -2.08
C VAL A 75 -3.78 -3.43 -2.27
N THR A 76 -3.02 -3.32 -1.19
CA THR A 76 -1.63 -3.76 -1.11
C THR A 76 -1.53 -5.02 -0.26
N LEU A 77 -0.79 -6.01 -0.75
CA LEU A 77 -0.35 -7.17 0.02
C LEU A 77 1.13 -7.00 0.34
N LEU A 78 1.47 -6.82 1.61
CA LEU A 78 2.85 -6.67 2.04
C LEU A 78 3.33 -7.92 2.79
N PHE A 79 4.33 -8.55 2.21
CA PHE A 79 5.03 -9.69 2.78
C PHE A 79 6.28 -9.18 3.50
N GLN A 80 6.36 -9.43 4.79
CA GLN A 80 7.46 -9.00 5.65
C GLN A 80 8.24 -10.22 6.18
N ARG A 81 9.52 -10.03 6.48
CA ARG A 81 10.33 -11.06 7.14
C ARG A 81 10.21 -10.91 8.65
N VAL A 82 9.99 -12.04 9.34
CA VAL A 82 9.97 -12.08 10.80
C VAL A 82 11.31 -11.58 11.35
N GLY A 83 11.25 -10.72 12.36
CA GLY A 83 12.42 -10.07 12.94
C GLY A 83 12.84 -8.75 12.26
N GLU A 84 12.21 -8.36 11.15
CA GLU A 84 12.50 -7.11 10.45
C GLU A 84 11.35 -6.10 10.63
N PHE A 85 11.44 -5.28 11.65
CA PHE A 85 10.41 -4.34 12.11
C PHE A 85 10.48 -2.97 11.41
N GLY A 86 9.54 -2.09 11.76
CA GLY A 86 9.55 -0.67 11.42
C GLY A 86 8.36 -0.17 10.61
N LEU A 87 7.51 -1.06 10.06
CA LEU A 87 6.25 -0.62 9.47
C LEU A 87 5.31 -0.10 10.55
N GLU A 88 4.75 1.08 10.31
CA GLU A 88 3.74 1.70 11.16
C GLU A 88 2.59 2.21 10.28
N CYS A 89 1.38 2.13 10.77
CA CYS A 89 0.20 2.68 10.10
C CYS A 89 -0.57 3.63 11.02
N ALA A 90 -1.25 4.58 10.39
CA ALA A 90 -2.22 5.46 11.03
C ALA A 90 -3.49 5.51 10.18
N ALA A 91 -4.60 5.90 10.77
CA ALA A 91 -5.77 6.22 9.97
C ALA A 91 -5.47 7.46 9.10
N ASN A 92 -6.20 7.59 7.97
CA ASN A 92 -6.02 8.73 7.08
C ASN A 92 -6.22 10.06 7.86
N PRO A 93 -5.29 11.03 7.76
CA PRO A 93 -5.36 12.31 8.48
C PRO A 93 -6.67 13.08 8.30
N ARG A 94 -7.37 12.89 7.17
CA ARG A 94 -8.70 13.50 6.95
C ARG A 94 -9.73 13.12 8.00
N HIS A 95 -9.50 12.05 8.76
CA HIS A 95 -10.37 11.56 9.82
C HIS A 95 -9.76 11.72 11.23
N GLY A 96 -8.71 12.55 11.36
CA GLY A 96 -8.16 12.98 12.65
C GLY A 96 -7.28 11.97 13.37
N ALA A 97 -6.92 10.83 12.76
CA ALA A 97 -6.01 9.88 13.39
C ALA A 97 -4.57 10.39 13.29
N THR A 98 -3.95 10.66 14.43
CA THR A 98 -2.57 11.15 14.54
C THR A 98 -1.61 10.11 15.12
N GLU A 99 -2.14 9.04 15.71
CA GLU A 99 -1.35 7.99 16.35
C GLU A 99 -0.88 6.95 15.35
N TRP A 100 0.34 6.46 15.55
CA TRP A 100 0.97 5.44 14.72
C TRP A 100 1.04 4.11 15.47
N ALA A 101 0.49 3.07 14.86
CA ALA A 101 0.53 1.72 15.38
C ALA A 101 1.53 0.86 14.59
N PRO A 102 2.38 0.05 15.26
CA PRO A 102 3.27 -0.86 14.57
C PRO A 102 2.48 -1.97 13.87
N VAL A 103 2.97 -2.39 12.69
CA VAL A 103 2.48 -3.53 11.93
C VAL A 103 3.61 -4.56 11.86
N ASP A 104 3.73 -5.31 12.94
CA ASP A 104 4.82 -6.27 13.08
C ASP A 104 4.64 -7.49 12.17
N PRO A 105 5.73 -8.05 11.64
CA PRO A 105 5.67 -9.24 10.80
C PRO A 105 5.23 -10.47 11.59
N VAL A 106 4.24 -11.18 11.06
CA VAL A 106 3.75 -12.44 11.60
C VAL A 106 4.17 -13.57 10.67
N ARG A 107 4.65 -14.69 11.23
CA ARG A 107 5.05 -15.87 10.45
C ARG A 107 3.86 -16.40 9.63
N GLY A 108 4.02 -16.48 8.32
CA GLY A 108 2.97 -16.89 7.39
C GLY A 108 1.86 -15.85 7.17
N GLY A 109 1.97 -14.68 7.81
CA GLY A 109 1.03 -13.59 7.66
C GLY A 109 1.38 -12.65 6.51
N VAL A 110 0.38 -11.92 6.03
CA VAL A 110 0.48 -10.86 5.04
C VAL A 110 -0.22 -9.63 5.60
N ALA A 111 0.46 -8.50 5.65
CA ALA A 111 -0.20 -7.23 5.97
C ALA A 111 -0.99 -6.76 4.75
N VAL A 112 -2.23 -6.33 4.98
CA VAL A 112 -3.13 -5.86 3.91
C VAL A 112 -3.58 -4.46 4.24
N ASN A 113 -3.47 -3.54 3.28
CA ASN A 113 -4.01 -2.20 3.40
C ASN A 113 -4.84 -1.80 2.18
N VAL A 114 -5.83 -0.96 2.41
CA VAL A 114 -6.61 -0.28 1.39
C VAL A 114 -5.81 0.88 0.84
N GLY A 115 -5.84 1.05 -0.48
CA GLY A 115 -5.24 2.18 -1.17
C GLY A 115 -6.25 3.24 -1.63
N ASP A 116 -5.73 4.32 -2.21
CA ASP A 116 -6.51 5.50 -2.57
C ASP A 116 -7.56 5.22 -3.66
N MET A 117 -7.26 4.31 -4.60
CA MET A 117 -8.20 3.94 -5.67
C MET A 117 -9.46 3.29 -5.09
N LEU A 118 -9.30 2.32 -4.18
CA LEU A 118 -10.46 1.67 -3.53
C LEU A 118 -11.17 2.63 -2.57
N SER A 119 -10.42 3.50 -1.89
CA SER A 119 -11.02 4.54 -1.05
C SER A 119 -11.93 5.45 -1.87
N ARG A 120 -11.46 5.92 -3.05
CA ARG A 120 -12.28 6.69 -3.99
C ARG A 120 -13.48 5.89 -4.48
N TRP A 121 -13.27 4.66 -4.96
CA TRP A 121 -14.33 3.81 -5.51
C TRP A 121 -15.43 3.51 -4.51
N SER A 122 -15.07 3.46 -3.23
CA SER A 122 -16.00 3.21 -2.13
C SER A 122 -16.62 4.48 -1.53
N ASP A 123 -16.48 5.66 -2.16
CA ASP A 123 -16.90 6.94 -1.56
C ASP A 123 -16.39 7.11 -0.12
N GLY A 124 -15.16 6.70 0.15
CA GLY A 124 -14.56 6.79 1.48
C GLY A 124 -15.11 5.79 2.53
N ARG A 125 -15.98 4.85 2.15
CA ARG A 125 -16.45 3.79 3.08
C ARG A 125 -15.34 2.85 3.52
N LEU A 126 -14.32 2.68 2.68
CA LEU A 126 -13.04 2.05 2.99
C LEU A 126 -11.96 3.10 2.87
N LEU A 127 -11.24 3.36 3.95
CA LEU A 127 -10.25 4.42 3.99
C LEU A 127 -8.88 3.91 3.57
N SER A 128 -8.18 4.69 2.77
CA SER A 128 -6.77 4.46 2.49
C SER A 128 -5.94 4.72 3.74
N ASN A 129 -5.05 3.78 4.07
CA ASN A 129 -4.23 3.85 5.27
C ASN A 129 -2.93 4.61 5.02
N LEU A 130 -2.70 5.68 5.78
CA LEU A 130 -1.40 6.33 5.86
C LEU A 130 -0.43 5.39 6.58
N HIS A 131 0.73 5.13 5.97
CA HIS A 131 1.75 4.25 6.54
C HIS A 131 3.16 4.78 6.25
N ARG A 132 4.13 4.30 7.03
CA ARG A 132 5.53 4.70 6.95
C ARG A 132 6.44 3.58 7.42
N VAL A 133 7.72 3.65 7.10
CA VAL A 133 8.72 2.72 7.63
C VAL A 133 9.73 3.49 8.47
N ARG A 134 9.71 3.24 9.77
CA ARG A 134 10.62 3.84 10.73
C ARG A 134 12.05 3.33 10.54
N MET A 135 13.01 4.17 10.85
CA MET A 135 14.38 3.74 11.05
C MET A 135 14.44 2.83 12.28
N PRO A 136 14.86 1.56 12.17
CA PRO A 136 14.96 0.70 13.33
C PRO A 136 16.09 1.16 14.26
N ALA A 137 15.99 0.78 15.53
CA ALA A 137 17.07 1.01 16.48
C ALA A 137 18.35 0.29 16.02
N PRO A 138 19.51 0.93 16.17
CA PRO A 138 20.80 0.25 15.96
C PRO A 138 20.94 -0.94 16.90
N LYS A 139 21.65 -1.96 16.44
CA LYS A 139 22.01 -3.13 17.25
C LYS A 139 22.88 -2.69 18.43
N PRO A 140 22.57 -3.05 19.66
CA PRO A 140 23.33 -2.61 20.84
C PRO A 140 24.83 -2.96 20.76
N GLU A 141 25.14 -4.13 20.20
CA GLU A 141 26.49 -4.66 20.13
C GLU A 141 27.40 -4.03 19.06
N THR A 142 26.81 -3.51 17.98
CA THR A 142 27.57 -2.98 16.83
C THR A 142 27.26 -1.52 16.51
N GLY A 143 26.16 -0.99 17.01
CA GLY A 143 25.62 0.31 16.59
C GLY A 143 25.09 0.36 15.15
N GLU A 144 25.08 -0.77 14.45
CA GLU A 144 24.63 -0.86 13.07
C GLU A 144 23.11 -0.94 12.97
N VAL A 145 22.54 -0.22 12.02
CA VAL A 145 21.11 -0.34 11.67
C VAL A 145 20.93 -1.59 10.81
N PRO A 146 20.07 -2.54 11.21
CA PRO A 146 19.92 -3.79 10.49
C PRO A 146 19.28 -3.61 9.10
N VAL A 147 19.56 -4.57 8.21
CA VAL A 147 18.88 -4.68 6.91
C VAL A 147 17.37 -4.95 7.10
N ARG A 148 16.56 -4.56 6.12
CA ARG A 148 15.15 -4.94 6.02
C ARG A 148 14.76 -5.25 4.59
N TYR A 149 14.00 -6.33 4.41
CA TYR A 149 13.41 -6.72 3.14
C TYR A 149 11.90 -6.81 3.24
N SER A 150 11.22 -6.45 2.17
CA SER A 150 9.79 -6.74 2.02
C SER A 150 9.42 -6.88 0.55
N LEU A 151 8.28 -7.54 0.30
CA LEU A 151 7.67 -7.64 -1.01
C LEU A 151 6.31 -6.97 -0.93
N ALA A 152 6.05 -6.01 -1.79
CA ALA A 152 4.74 -5.36 -1.89
C ALA A 152 4.10 -5.71 -3.23
N PHE A 153 2.91 -6.29 -3.18
CA PHE A 153 2.06 -6.50 -4.36
C PHE A 153 0.93 -5.48 -4.33
N PHE A 154 0.91 -4.63 -5.35
CA PHE A 154 -0.09 -3.60 -5.54
C PHE A 154 -1.14 -4.08 -6.53
N MET A 155 -2.36 -4.34 -6.03
CA MET A 155 -3.50 -4.73 -6.86
C MET A 155 -4.14 -3.49 -7.47
N GLN A 156 -3.96 -3.34 -8.78
CA GLN A 156 -4.54 -2.27 -9.57
C GLN A 156 -5.72 -2.81 -10.37
N ALA A 157 -6.75 -2.00 -10.55
CA ALA A 157 -7.82 -2.33 -11.50
C ALA A 157 -7.30 -2.31 -12.95
N ASP A 158 -8.00 -2.97 -13.84
CA ASP A 158 -7.70 -2.97 -15.26
C ASP A 158 -7.77 -1.54 -15.82
N LYS A 159 -6.89 -1.17 -16.75
CA LYS A 159 -6.76 0.21 -17.23
C LYS A 159 -8.08 0.83 -17.71
N SER A 160 -8.92 0.02 -18.33
CA SER A 160 -10.23 0.42 -18.85
C SER A 160 -11.34 0.39 -17.81
N ALA A 161 -11.10 -0.17 -16.62
CA ALA A 161 -12.11 -0.25 -15.58
C ALA A 161 -12.52 1.16 -15.13
N MET A 162 -13.83 1.39 -15.06
CA MET A 162 -14.38 2.70 -14.68
C MET A 162 -14.59 2.79 -13.19
N ILE A 163 -13.86 3.67 -12.53
CA ILE A 163 -14.05 4.02 -11.13
C ILE A 163 -15.20 5.02 -11.05
N GLN A 164 -16.34 4.56 -10.56
CA GLN A 164 -17.53 5.39 -10.33
C GLN A 164 -17.73 5.57 -8.83
N CYS A 165 -17.88 6.81 -8.42
CA CYS A 165 -18.20 7.21 -7.05
C CYS A 165 -19.14 8.41 -7.07
N ALA A 166 -19.88 8.65 -5.99
CA ALA A 166 -20.90 9.71 -5.95
C ALA A 166 -20.28 11.11 -5.89
N GLU A 167 -19.15 11.25 -5.19
CA GLU A 167 -18.57 12.56 -4.87
C GLU A 167 -17.63 13.12 -5.95
N GLN A 168 -17.23 12.32 -6.94
CA GLN A 168 -16.24 12.73 -7.94
C GLN A 168 -16.62 12.21 -9.32
N PRO A 169 -16.23 12.92 -10.42
CA PRO A 169 -16.48 12.45 -11.78
C PRO A 169 -15.91 11.04 -12.02
N PRO A 170 -16.59 10.21 -12.83
CA PRO A 170 -16.06 8.93 -13.26
C PRO A 170 -14.69 9.09 -13.93
N ILE A 171 -13.79 8.13 -13.70
CA ILE A 171 -12.45 8.12 -14.27
C ILE A 171 -12.02 6.68 -14.54
N THR A 172 -11.29 6.43 -15.63
CA THR A 172 -10.68 5.12 -15.82
C THR A 172 -9.56 4.87 -14.81
N ALA A 173 -9.34 3.60 -14.43
CA ALA A 173 -8.23 3.27 -13.54
C ALA A 173 -6.87 3.63 -14.15
N GLY A 174 -6.74 3.55 -15.48
CA GLY A 174 -5.55 3.98 -16.21
C GLY A 174 -5.29 5.49 -16.05
N ASP A 175 -6.30 6.32 -16.31
CA ASP A 175 -6.17 7.78 -16.19
C ASP A 175 -5.96 8.20 -14.73
N TYR A 176 -6.58 7.50 -13.79
CA TYR A 176 -6.34 7.73 -12.37
C TYR A 176 -4.86 7.56 -12.01
N ILE A 177 -4.25 6.44 -12.39
CA ILE A 177 -2.82 6.19 -12.12
C ILE A 177 -1.93 7.19 -12.85
N LEU A 178 -2.21 7.48 -14.14
CA LEU A 178 -1.45 8.49 -14.89
C LEU A 178 -1.53 9.88 -14.23
N GLY A 179 -2.70 10.27 -13.73
CA GLY A 179 -2.86 11.51 -12.98
C GLY A 179 -2.00 11.55 -11.71
N ARG A 180 -1.97 10.44 -10.96
CA ARG A 180 -1.12 10.31 -9.75
C ARG A 180 0.37 10.40 -10.08
N ILE A 181 0.80 9.77 -11.17
CA ILE A 181 2.19 9.85 -11.64
C ILE A 181 2.54 11.30 -11.98
N ARG A 182 1.75 11.99 -12.80
CA ARG A 182 2.00 13.38 -13.21
C ARG A 182 2.11 14.30 -11.99
N SER A 183 1.14 14.26 -11.08
CA SER A 183 1.14 15.10 -9.87
C SER A 183 2.34 14.86 -8.94
N ASN A 184 3.03 13.73 -9.07
CA ASN A 184 4.23 13.43 -8.29
C ASN A 184 5.52 14.01 -8.89
N PHE A 185 5.52 14.32 -10.21
CA PHE A 185 6.65 14.95 -10.92
C PHE A 185 6.51 16.46 -11.04
N GLU A 186 5.35 17.04 -10.74
CA GLU A 186 5.10 18.49 -10.79
C GLU A 186 5.38 19.20 -9.45
N LYS A 187 5.93 18.46 -8.48
CA LYS A 187 6.37 18.97 -7.17
C LYS A 187 7.90 19.12 -7.16
#